data_2a3ccc1c0337811b7639ffe5cf353d32
#
_entry.id   2a3ccc1c0337811b7639ffe5cf353d32
#
_cell.length_a   1.000
_cell.length_b   1.000
_cell.length_c   1.000
_cell.angle_alpha   90.00
_cell.angle_beta   90.00
_cell.angle_gamma   90.00
#
_symmetry.space_group_name_H-M   'P 1'
#
loop_
_entity.id
_entity.type
_entity.pdbx_description
1 polymer ?
#
loop_
_entity_poly.entity_id
_entity_poly.type
_entity_poly.pdbx_seq_one_letter_code
_entity_poly.pdbx_strand_id
1 'polypeptide(L)'
;MKKTLLETLQERRLVCDGAMGTQLMLAGLESGGCGELWNLTHPDRVLGIQQRYAGAGADCLISNTFGGSRIMLKRHDHAGDLRAINQAGVRIAREAFDGREGFVLGDLGPLGAILEPYGDLPQEQARAAYEEQARALMEAGADAIIIETQTSLDEIGIAIDAAKAAGAPCVIASLAYDLSADRTFYVTMMGVQPAQAAEFIQERGANVVALNCGTGMDMPGAAKVAAIYRQHCRLPVMVQPNAGLPVLEKGKAVYKQSPADMASGAAGALAAGANIIGSCCGSTPDHTRAIHQVVAAFNQGK
;
A
#
# COMPACT_ATOMS: atom_id res chain seq x y z
N MET A 1 15.31 -11.64 -19.52
CA MET A 1 13.92 -11.34 -19.08
C MET A 1 14.03 -10.63 -17.74
N LYS A 2 13.19 -9.61 -17.49
CA LYS A 2 13.10 -8.95 -16.18
C LYS A 2 12.63 -9.98 -15.14
N LYS A 3 13.29 -10.03 -13.97
CA LYS A 3 12.84 -10.87 -12.85
C LYS A 3 11.46 -10.38 -12.33
N THR A 4 10.64 -11.30 -11.91
CA THR A 4 9.39 -10.99 -11.20
C THR A 4 9.69 -10.42 -9.82
N LEU A 5 8.68 -9.78 -9.20
CA LEU A 5 8.77 -9.28 -7.84
C LEU A 5 9.14 -10.41 -6.86
N LEU A 6 8.50 -11.57 -6.98
CA LEU A 6 8.73 -12.71 -6.09
C LEU A 6 10.13 -13.31 -6.26
N GLU A 7 10.65 -13.42 -7.48
CA GLU A 7 12.04 -13.86 -7.72
C GLU A 7 13.04 -12.87 -7.12
N THR A 8 12.81 -11.56 -7.26
CA THR A 8 13.69 -10.54 -6.69
C THR A 8 13.70 -10.59 -5.16
N LEU A 9 12.56 -10.86 -4.52
CA LEU A 9 12.45 -10.99 -3.06
C LEU A 9 13.24 -12.18 -2.48
N GLN A 10 13.58 -13.18 -3.31
CA GLN A 10 14.45 -14.28 -2.88
C GLN A 10 15.92 -13.82 -2.77
N GLU A 11 16.30 -12.77 -3.48
CA GLU A 11 17.70 -12.32 -3.58
C GLU A 11 18.00 -11.14 -2.67
N ARG A 12 17.09 -10.18 -2.55
CA ARG A 12 17.30 -8.95 -1.79
C ARG A 12 16.02 -8.38 -1.18
N ARG A 13 16.17 -7.47 -0.24
CA ARG A 13 15.10 -6.64 0.32
C ARG A 13 14.82 -5.48 -0.62
N LEU A 14 13.57 -5.05 -0.66
CA LEU A 14 13.11 -3.99 -1.54
C LEU A 14 12.60 -2.79 -0.76
N VAL A 15 12.65 -1.64 -1.40
CA VAL A 15 12.07 -0.38 -0.90
C VAL A 15 10.82 -0.06 -1.71
N CYS A 16 9.71 0.15 -1.03
CA CYS A 16 8.51 0.73 -1.62
C CYS A 16 8.48 2.24 -1.39
N ASP A 17 7.68 2.92 -2.17
CA ASP A 17 7.45 4.37 -2.05
C ASP A 17 6.78 4.77 -0.72
N GLY A 18 6.17 5.94 -0.71
CA GLY A 18 5.50 6.52 0.46
C GLY A 18 4.15 7.14 0.11
N ALA A 19 3.70 8.03 0.98
CA ALA A 19 2.35 8.60 0.96
C ALA A 19 1.99 9.35 -0.32
N MET A 20 1.20 8.74 -1.20
CA MET A 20 0.66 9.42 -2.39
C MET A 20 -0.31 10.54 -2.00
N GLY A 21 -1.30 10.26 -1.16
CA GLY A 21 -2.30 11.25 -0.77
C GLY A 21 -1.71 12.51 -0.12
N THR A 22 -0.70 12.37 0.75
CA THR A 22 0.03 13.49 1.33
C THR A 22 0.69 14.34 0.25
N GLN A 23 1.33 13.73 -0.74
CA GLN A 23 1.99 14.43 -1.84
C GLN A 23 1.00 15.12 -2.78
N LEU A 24 -0.15 14.52 -3.05
CA LEU A 24 -1.22 15.14 -3.83
C LEU A 24 -1.76 16.40 -3.15
N MET A 25 -2.00 16.34 -1.83
CA MET A 25 -2.42 17.53 -1.05
C MET A 25 -1.37 18.63 -1.09
N LEU A 26 -0.08 18.31 -0.96
CA LEU A 26 1.02 19.27 -1.09
C LEU A 26 1.11 19.85 -2.50
N ALA A 27 0.71 19.09 -3.53
CA ALA A 27 0.65 19.54 -4.92
C ALA A 27 -0.63 20.33 -5.24
N GLY A 28 -1.54 20.53 -4.27
CA GLY A 28 -2.74 21.34 -4.41
C GLY A 28 -4.05 20.57 -4.58
N LEU A 29 -4.08 19.28 -4.27
CA LEU A 29 -5.36 18.55 -4.17
C LEU A 29 -6.15 19.09 -2.98
N GLU A 30 -7.37 19.54 -3.23
CA GLU A 30 -8.26 20.03 -2.19
C GLU A 30 -8.77 18.88 -1.32
N SER A 31 -9.06 19.19 -0.05
CA SER A 31 -9.65 18.22 0.87
C SER A 31 -10.97 17.68 0.34
N GLY A 32 -11.11 16.36 0.29
CA GLY A 32 -12.29 15.70 -0.27
C GLY A 32 -12.29 15.58 -1.80
N GLY A 33 -11.27 16.05 -2.50
CA GLY A 33 -11.11 15.88 -3.94
C GLY A 33 -10.75 14.44 -4.32
N CYS A 34 -11.06 14.04 -5.56
CA CYS A 34 -10.69 12.75 -6.12
C CYS A 34 -9.23 12.78 -6.60
N GLY A 35 -8.33 12.21 -5.82
CA GLY A 35 -6.89 12.15 -6.16
C GLY A 35 -6.62 11.28 -7.39
N GLU A 36 -7.39 10.23 -7.58
CA GLU A 36 -7.26 9.29 -8.69
C GLU A 36 -7.60 9.94 -10.05
N LEU A 37 -8.52 10.89 -10.03
CA LEU A 37 -8.87 11.66 -11.24
C LEU A 37 -7.68 12.47 -11.78
N TRP A 38 -6.70 12.80 -10.93
CA TRP A 38 -5.49 13.51 -11.35
C TRP A 38 -4.63 12.68 -12.32
N ASN A 39 -4.81 11.39 -12.37
CA ASN A 39 -4.19 10.56 -13.41
C ASN A 39 -4.60 10.99 -14.83
N LEU A 40 -5.77 11.62 -14.98
CA LEU A 40 -6.30 12.14 -16.25
C LEU A 40 -6.18 13.66 -16.36
N THR A 41 -6.46 14.39 -15.29
CA THR A 41 -6.55 15.86 -15.31
C THR A 41 -5.25 16.58 -14.98
N HIS A 42 -4.36 15.95 -14.20
CA HIS A 42 -3.07 16.51 -13.79
C HIS A 42 -1.96 15.44 -13.82
N PRO A 43 -1.81 14.69 -14.94
CA PRO A 43 -0.88 13.57 -15.03
C PRO A 43 0.57 13.97 -14.71
N ASP A 44 0.98 15.17 -15.13
CA ASP A 44 2.34 15.69 -14.85
C ASP A 44 2.63 15.86 -13.37
N ARG A 45 1.62 16.23 -12.57
CA ARG A 45 1.78 16.34 -11.11
C ARG A 45 1.93 14.98 -10.46
N VAL A 46 1.12 13.99 -10.88
CA VAL A 46 1.22 12.61 -10.40
C VAL A 46 2.56 12.01 -10.81
N LEU A 47 2.96 12.19 -12.07
CA LEU A 47 4.27 11.75 -12.58
C LEU A 47 5.42 12.35 -11.77
N GLY A 48 5.39 13.66 -11.51
CA GLY A 48 6.41 14.34 -10.72
C GLY A 48 6.50 13.82 -9.27
N ILE A 49 5.38 13.39 -8.67
CA ILE A 49 5.38 12.73 -7.36
C ILE A 49 6.06 11.37 -7.45
N GLN A 50 5.65 10.53 -8.40
CA GLN A 50 6.20 9.20 -8.61
C GLN A 50 7.71 9.24 -8.94
N GLN A 51 8.14 10.18 -9.77
CA GLN A 51 9.56 10.38 -10.11
C GLN A 51 10.40 10.73 -8.88
N ARG A 52 9.88 11.56 -7.95
CA ARG A 52 10.59 11.86 -6.71
C ARG A 52 10.77 10.63 -5.84
N TYR A 53 9.78 9.74 -5.74
CA TYR A 53 9.90 8.48 -5.01
C TYR A 53 10.88 7.51 -5.71
N ALA A 54 10.76 7.36 -7.02
CA ALA A 54 11.71 6.57 -7.79
C ALA A 54 13.14 7.10 -7.64
N GLY A 55 13.35 8.42 -7.74
CA GLY A 55 14.64 9.09 -7.53
C GLY A 55 15.17 9.01 -6.10
N ALA A 56 14.31 8.75 -5.11
CA ALA A 56 14.69 8.47 -3.73
C ALA A 56 15.18 7.04 -3.51
N GLY A 57 15.08 6.16 -4.50
CA GLY A 57 15.55 4.78 -4.44
C GLY A 57 14.44 3.75 -4.21
N ALA A 58 13.17 4.11 -4.46
CA ALA A 58 12.09 3.12 -4.45
C ALA A 58 12.28 2.09 -5.57
N ASP A 59 12.22 0.80 -5.21
CA ASP A 59 12.16 -0.33 -6.12
C ASP A 59 10.73 -0.62 -6.59
N CYS A 60 9.75 -0.29 -5.74
CA CYS A 60 8.33 -0.46 -5.99
C CYS A 60 7.62 0.90 -5.93
N LEU A 61 6.78 1.18 -6.90
CA LEU A 61 5.88 2.33 -6.92
C LEU A 61 4.43 1.84 -6.92
N ILE A 62 3.64 2.37 -5.98
CA ILE A 62 2.21 2.09 -5.90
C ILE A 62 1.48 3.08 -6.82
N SER A 63 0.59 2.59 -7.68
CA SER A 63 -0.17 3.45 -8.58
C SER A 63 -1.13 4.37 -7.81
N ASN A 64 -1.42 5.55 -8.32
CA ASN A 64 -2.41 6.47 -7.74
C ASN A 64 -3.83 6.01 -8.06
N THR A 65 -4.24 4.85 -7.48
CA THR A 65 -5.51 4.18 -7.77
C THR A 65 -6.24 3.63 -6.53
N PHE A 66 -5.86 4.09 -5.34
CA PHE A 66 -6.44 3.66 -4.06
C PHE A 66 -7.97 3.70 -4.05
N GLY A 67 -8.56 4.84 -4.37
CA GLY A 67 -10.01 5.04 -4.50
C GLY A 67 -10.54 4.75 -5.91
N GLY A 68 -9.83 3.97 -6.72
CA GLY A 68 -10.13 3.74 -8.14
C GLY A 68 -11.24 2.74 -8.43
N SER A 69 -11.92 2.20 -7.42
CA SER A 69 -13.08 1.31 -7.59
C SER A 69 -14.33 2.08 -8.06
N ARG A 70 -15.23 1.38 -8.75
CA ARG A 70 -16.52 1.96 -9.19
C ARG A 70 -17.30 2.57 -8.03
N ILE A 71 -17.26 1.94 -6.86
CA ILE A 71 -17.98 2.39 -5.66
C ILE A 71 -17.40 3.70 -5.14
N MET A 72 -16.07 3.81 -5.07
CA MET A 72 -15.40 5.02 -4.61
C MET A 72 -15.51 6.15 -5.62
N LEU A 73 -15.26 5.88 -6.90
CA LEU A 73 -15.36 6.88 -7.97
C LEU A 73 -16.77 7.43 -8.16
N LYS A 74 -17.82 6.63 -7.85
CA LYS A 74 -19.21 7.09 -7.87
C LYS A 74 -19.48 8.26 -6.90
N ARG A 75 -18.72 8.33 -5.79
CA ARG A 75 -18.86 9.44 -4.81
C ARG A 75 -18.42 10.78 -5.38
N HIS A 76 -17.68 10.76 -6.49
CA HIS A 76 -17.17 11.92 -7.22
C HIS A 76 -17.74 12.04 -8.64
N ASP A 77 -18.79 11.28 -8.97
CA ASP A 77 -19.43 11.22 -10.30
C ASP A 77 -18.50 10.73 -11.45
N HIS A 78 -17.43 9.97 -11.11
CA HIS A 78 -16.42 9.46 -12.05
C HIS A 78 -16.43 7.92 -12.20
N ALA A 79 -17.52 7.24 -11.84
CA ALA A 79 -17.63 5.79 -12.00
C ALA A 79 -17.46 5.33 -13.47
N GLY A 80 -17.83 6.16 -14.44
CA GLY A 80 -17.65 5.88 -15.88
C GLY A 80 -16.20 5.91 -16.34
N ASP A 81 -15.32 6.60 -15.61
CA ASP A 81 -13.93 6.82 -15.97
C ASP A 81 -12.99 5.78 -15.33
N LEU A 82 -13.54 4.79 -14.60
CA LEU A 82 -12.77 3.79 -13.81
C LEU A 82 -11.59 3.22 -14.60
N ARG A 83 -11.86 2.67 -15.79
CA ARG A 83 -10.82 2.01 -16.59
C ARG A 83 -9.72 2.99 -16.99
N ALA A 84 -10.09 4.18 -17.48
CA ALA A 84 -9.15 5.21 -17.90
C ALA A 84 -8.27 5.69 -16.72
N ILE A 85 -8.86 5.94 -15.56
CA ILE A 85 -8.18 6.40 -14.33
C ILE A 85 -7.16 5.35 -13.87
N ASN A 86 -7.58 4.09 -13.71
CA ASN A 86 -6.73 3.01 -13.21
C ASN A 86 -5.58 2.71 -14.18
N GLN A 87 -5.86 2.63 -15.47
CA GLN A 87 -4.83 2.39 -16.48
C GLN A 87 -3.83 3.54 -16.57
N ALA A 88 -4.28 4.80 -16.47
CA ALA A 88 -3.40 5.95 -16.44
C ALA A 88 -2.48 5.93 -15.20
N GLY A 89 -3.01 5.59 -14.01
CA GLY A 89 -2.22 5.47 -12.78
C GLY A 89 -1.06 4.48 -12.92
N VAL A 90 -1.31 3.30 -13.49
CA VAL A 90 -0.24 2.30 -13.75
C VAL A 90 0.78 2.80 -14.76
N ARG A 91 0.33 3.42 -15.88
CA ARG A 91 1.25 3.95 -16.89
C ARG A 91 2.14 5.05 -16.33
N ILE A 92 1.59 5.99 -15.54
CA ILE A 92 2.35 7.06 -14.90
C ILE A 92 3.40 6.49 -13.95
N ALA A 93 3.03 5.50 -13.11
CA ALA A 93 3.99 4.86 -12.22
C ALA A 93 5.11 4.14 -12.99
N ARG A 94 4.79 3.51 -14.12
CA ARG A 94 5.79 2.88 -15.00
C ARG A 94 6.73 3.91 -15.62
N GLU A 95 6.20 5.00 -16.14
CA GLU A 95 6.94 6.10 -16.73
C GLU A 95 7.91 6.75 -15.72
N ALA A 96 7.52 6.83 -14.44
CA ALA A 96 8.32 7.44 -13.39
C ALA A 96 9.66 6.74 -13.13
N PHE A 97 9.82 5.49 -13.53
CA PHE A 97 11.11 4.80 -13.43
C PHE A 97 12.14 5.25 -14.48
N ASP A 98 11.70 5.96 -15.55
CA ASP A 98 12.58 6.53 -16.58
C ASP A 98 13.61 5.52 -17.12
N GLY A 99 13.13 4.34 -17.54
CA GLY A 99 13.95 3.24 -18.06
C GLY A 99 14.70 2.41 -17.01
N ARG A 100 14.67 2.80 -15.74
CA ARG A 100 15.23 1.97 -14.64
C ARG A 100 14.33 0.77 -14.37
N GLU A 101 14.94 -0.31 -13.89
CA GLU A 101 14.18 -1.45 -13.40
C GLU A 101 13.43 -1.08 -12.11
N GLY A 102 12.17 -1.47 -12.04
CA GLY A 102 11.31 -1.28 -10.89
C GLY A 102 9.98 -2.00 -11.07
N PHE A 103 9.20 -2.09 -10.00
CA PHE A 103 7.92 -2.79 -9.97
C PHE A 103 6.78 -1.79 -9.76
N VAL A 104 5.75 -1.87 -10.59
CA VAL A 104 4.51 -1.11 -10.41
C VAL A 104 3.50 -1.99 -9.71
N LEU A 105 3.06 -1.55 -8.54
CA LEU A 105 2.01 -2.19 -7.75
C LEU A 105 0.69 -1.49 -8.05
N GLY A 106 -0.25 -2.22 -8.69
CA GLY A 106 -1.61 -1.71 -8.91
C GLY A 106 -2.38 -1.71 -7.59
N ASP A 107 -2.87 -0.56 -7.18
CA ASP A 107 -3.45 -0.37 -5.85
C ASP A 107 -4.96 -0.54 -5.83
N LEU A 108 -5.44 -1.36 -4.90
CA LEU A 108 -6.84 -1.59 -4.52
C LEU A 108 -7.04 -1.16 -3.06
N GLY A 109 -7.66 -0.03 -2.83
CA GLY A 109 -8.07 0.39 -1.49
C GLY A 109 -9.40 -0.22 -1.05
N PRO A 110 -9.85 0.07 0.19
CA PRO A 110 -11.16 -0.34 0.69
C PRO A 110 -12.30 0.28 -0.15
N LEU A 111 -13.44 -0.40 -0.22
CA LEU A 111 -14.62 0.09 -0.94
C LEU A 111 -15.34 1.23 -0.19
N GLY A 112 -14.91 1.50 1.05
CA GLY A 112 -15.48 2.59 1.86
C GLY A 112 -16.91 2.35 2.31
N ALA A 113 -17.38 1.12 2.29
CA ALA A 113 -18.66 0.66 2.77
C ALA A 113 -18.48 -0.67 3.51
N ILE A 114 -19.33 -0.94 4.49
CA ILE A 114 -19.26 -2.18 5.27
C ILE A 114 -20.08 -3.26 4.56
N LEU A 115 -19.49 -4.47 4.46
CA LEU A 115 -20.16 -5.62 3.85
C LEU A 115 -21.34 -6.13 4.70
N GLU A 116 -22.34 -6.69 4.03
CA GLU A 116 -23.37 -7.50 4.70
C GLU A 116 -22.72 -8.69 5.46
N PRO A 117 -23.26 -9.07 6.63
CA PRO A 117 -24.50 -8.58 7.27
C PRO A 117 -24.29 -7.36 8.17
N TYR A 118 -23.07 -6.84 8.32
CA TYR A 118 -22.76 -5.74 9.24
C TYR A 118 -23.02 -4.35 8.64
N GLY A 119 -23.13 -4.23 7.34
CA GLY A 119 -23.46 -3.03 6.58
C GLY A 119 -24.37 -3.34 5.40
N ASP A 120 -24.40 -2.40 4.44
CA ASP A 120 -25.36 -2.44 3.33
C ASP A 120 -24.74 -2.86 1.99
N LEU A 121 -23.44 -3.20 1.96
CA LEU A 121 -22.76 -3.58 0.72
C LEU A 121 -22.84 -5.10 0.48
N PRO A 122 -23.60 -5.58 -0.53
CA PRO A 122 -23.63 -7.00 -0.87
C PRO A 122 -22.25 -7.49 -1.29
N GLN A 123 -21.88 -8.70 -0.86
CA GLN A 123 -20.58 -9.31 -1.19
C GLN A 123 -20.35 -9.46 -2.70
N GLU A 124 -21.41 -9.76 -3.46
CA GLU A 124 -21.34 -9.86 -4.93
C GLU A 124 -21.00 -8.52 -5.58
N GLN A 125 -21.57 -7.42 -5.06
CA GLN A 125 -21.27 -6.08 -5.55
C GLN A 125 -19.83 -5.67 -5.21
N ALA A 126 -19.33 -6.03 -4.02
CA ALA A 126 -17.94 -5.82 -3.63
C ALA A 126 -16.98 -6.60 -4.56
N ARG A 127 -17.28 -7.86 -4.83
CA ARG A 127 -16.52 -8.71 -5.75
C ARG A 127 -16.46 -8.08 -7.15
N ALA A 128 -17.59 -7.71 -7.71
CA ALA A 128 -17.65 -7.10 -9.04
C ALA A 128 -16.82 -5.80 -9.12
N ALA A 129 -16.85 -4.97 -8.06
CA ALA A 129 -16.09 -3.73 -8.00
C ALA A 129 -14.57 -3.98 -7.98
N TYR A 130 -14.11 -4.95 -7.17
CA TYR A 130 -12.68 -5.32 -7.12
C TYR A 130 -12.21 -6.00 -8.41
N GLU A 131 -13.00 -6.90 -9.00
CA GLU A 131 -12.65 -7.55 -10.27
C GLU A 131 -12.50 -6.56 -11.41
N GLU A 132 -13.41 -5.58 -11.51
CA GLU A 132 -13.37 -4.56 -12.53
C GLU A 132 -12.09 -3.69 -12.41
N GLN A 133 -11.78 -3.25 -11.19
CA GLN A 133 -10.59 -2.44 -10.94
C GLN A 133 -9.30 -3.25 -11.15
N ALA A 134 -9.20 -4.45 -10.57
CA ALA A 134 -8.03 -5.31 -10.72
C ALA A 134 -7.74 -5.64 -12.19
N ARG A 135 -8.78 -5.91 -13.00
CA ARG A 135 -8.63 -6.13 -14.44
C ARG A 135 -8.06 -4.91 -15.16
N ALA A 136 -8.55 -3.71 -14.85
CA ALA A 136 -8.04 -2.48 -15.45
C ALA A 136 -6.56 -2.23 -15.12
N LEU A 137 -6.14 -2.52 -13.89
CA LEU A 137 -4.75 -2.42 -13.44
C LEU A 137 -3.84 -3.44 -14.16
N MET A 138 -4.27 -4.69 -14.26
CA MET A 138 -3.50 -5.75 -14.93
C MET A 138 -3.39 -5.52 -16.43
N GLU A 139 -4.46 -5.09 -17.09
CA GLU A 139 -4.43 -4.71 -18.52
C GLU A 139 -3.46 -3.57 -18.83
N ALA A 140 -3.20 -2.68 -17.86
CA ALA A 140 -2.22 -1.62 -17.98
C ALA A 140 -0.77 -2.06 -17.69
N GLY A 141 -0.55 -3.31 -17.29
CA GLY A 141 0.76 -3.90 -17.07
C GLY A 141 1.34 -3.67 -15.67
N ALA A 142 0.51 -3.69 -14.63
CA ALA A 142 1.00 -3.76 -13.25
C ALA A 142 1.80 -5.06 -13.02
N ASP A 143 2.90 -4.99 -12.26
CA ASP A 143 3.74 -6.15 -11.92
C ASP A 143 3.15 -6.96 -10.75
N ALA A 144 2.31 -6.34 -9.94
CA ALA A 144 1.59 -6.95 -8.82
C ALA A 144 0.32 -6.14 -8.53
N ILE A 145 -0.61 -6.75 -7.79
CA ILE A 145 -1.72 -6.03 -7.14
C ILE A 145 -1.41 -5.92 -5.65
N ILE A 146 -1.49 -4.71 -5.12
CA ILE A 146 -1.52 -4.46 -3.68
C ILE A 146 -2.95 -4.12 -3.25
N ILE A 147 -3.43 -4.79 -2.19
CA ILE A 147 -4.72 -4.55 -1.56
C ILE A 147 -4.42 -3.83 -0.26
N GLU A 148 -4.62 -2.51 -0.22
CA GLU A 148 -4.16 -1.64 0.86
C GLU A 148 -5.21 -1.32 1.91
N THR A 149 -4.75 -1.07 3.14
CA THR A 149 -5.54 -0.43 4.22
C THR A 149 -6.82 -1.19 4.58
N GLN A 150 -6.81 -2.50 4.41
CA GLN A 150 -7.97 -3.32 4.74
C GLN A 150 -8.13 -3.49 6.26
N THR A 151 -9.37 -3.67 6.71
CA THR A 151 -9.68 -3.83 8.14
C THR A 151 -10.48 -5.09 8.44
N SER A 152 -11.03 -5.74 7.42
CA SER A 152 -11.91 -6.91 7.50
C SER A 152 -11.32 -8.10 6.73
N LEU A 153 -11.42 -9.32 7.28
CA LEU A 153 -11.03 -10.53 6.58
C LEU A 153 -11.98 -10.84 5.40
N ASP A 154 -13.25 -10.52 5.53
CA ASP A 154 -14.22 -10.76 4.46
C ASP A 154 -13.90 -9.89 3.24
N GLU A 155 -13.66 -8.60 3.45
CA GLU A 155 -13.37 -7.67 2.36
C GLU A 155 -12.03 -7.98 1.69
N ILE A 156 -10.96 -8.18 2.48
CA ILE A 156 -9.65 -8.52 1.90
C ILE A 156 -9.67 -9.87 1.18
N GLY A 157 -10.46 -10.84 1.67
CA GLY A 157 -10.64 -12.13 1.03
C GLY A 157 -11.28 -12.00 -0.37
N ILE A 158 -12.31 -11.18 -0.51
CA ILE A 158 -12.94 -10.88 -1.79
C ILE A 158 -11.94 -10.20 -2.74
N ALA A 159 -11.17 -9.22 -2.23
CA ALA A 159 -10.18 -8.51 -3.03
C ALA A 159 -9.02 -9.41 -3.49
N ILE A 160 -8.55 -10.35 -2.64
CA ILE A 160 -7.53 -11.36 -3.02
C ILE A 160 -8.06 -12.23 -4.17
N ASP A 161 -9.29 -12.74 -4.06
CA ASP A 161 -9.89 -13.55 -5.11
C ASP A 161 -10.02 -12.78 -6.43
N ALA A 162 -10.46 -11.53 -6.36
CA ALA A 162 -10.60 -10.65 -7.52
C ALA A 162 -9.25 -10.37 -8.20
N ALA A 163 -8.20 -10.09 -7.43
CA ALA A 163 -6.85 -9.88 -7.96
C ALA A 163 -6.31 -11.16 -8.65
N LYS A 164 -6.53 -12.32 -8.05
CA LYS A 164 -6.16 -13.62 -8.66
C LYS A 164 -6.94 -13.89 -9.94
N ALA A 165 -8.25 -13.64 -9.95
CA ALA A 165 -9.11 -13.80 -11.13
C ALA A 165 -8.71 -12.84 -12.27
N ALA A 166 -8.17 -11.66 -11.96
CA ALA A 166 -7.61 -10.72 -12.93
C ALA A 166 -6.23 -11.15 -13.48
N GLY A 167 -5.66 -12.25 -13.00
CA GLY A 167 -4.37 -12.80 -13.44
C GLY A 167 -3.15 -12.08 -12.83
N ALA A 168 -3.29 -11.47 -11.64
CA ALA A 168 -2.17 -10.83 -10.96
C ALA A 168 -1.04 -11.85 -10.68
N PRO A 169 0.19 -11.60 -11.15
CA PRO A 169 1.32 -12.52 -10.94
C PRO A 169 1.81 -12.52 -9.48
N CYS A 170 1.47 -11.49 -8.74
CA CYS A 170 1.73 -11.35 -7.31
C CYS A 170 0.59 -10.55 -6.66
N VAL A 171 0.06 -11.05 -5.55
CA VAL A 171 -0.96 -10.39 -4.72
C VAL A 171 -0.36 -10.08 -3.37
N ILE A 172 -0.34 -8.79 -3.00
CA ILE A 172 0.11 -8.27 -1.71
C ILE A 172 -1.13 -7.88 -0.93
N ALA A 173 -1.35 -8.47 0.23
CA ALA A 173 -2.54 -8.24 1.05
C ALA A 173 -2.17 -7.51 2.34
N SER A 174 -2.63 -6.25 2.49
CA SER A 174 -2.24 -5.31 3.54
C SER A 174 -3.40 -4.89 4.42
N LEU A 175 -3.23 -5.03 5.73
CA LEU A 175 -4.20 -4.55 6.73
C LEU A 175 -3.68 -3.32 7.47
N ALA A 176 -4.62 -2.47 7.89
CA ALA A 176 -4.36 -1.34 8.76
C ALA A 176 -4.68 -1.71 10.21
N TYR A 177 -3.70 -1.55 11.10
CA TYR A 177 -3.85 -1.86 12.52
C TYR A 177 -3.70 -0.64 13.39
N ASP A 178 -4.61 -0.52 14.35
CA ASP A 178 -4.50 0.46 15.42
C ASP A 178 -3.86 -0.16 16.67
N LEU A 179 -3.05 0.62 17.35
CA LEU A 179 -2.53 0.25 18.67
C LEU A 179 -3.66 0.38 19.70
N SER A 180 -3.90 -0.66 20.48
CA SER A 180 -4.92 -0.67 21.53
C SER A 180 -4.75 0.50 22.50
N ALA A 181 -5.84 0.93 23.17
CA ALA A 181 -5.82 2.06 24.09
C ALA A 181 -4.82 1.88 25.24
N ASP A 182 -4.65 0.65 25.72
CA ASP A 182 -3.66 0.26 26.75
C ASP A 182 -2.25 0.05 26.16
N ARG A 183 -2.09 0.20 24.83
CA ARG A 183 -0.83 0.07 24.07
C ARG A 183 -0.17 -1.32 24.16
N THR A 184 -0.96 -2.36 24.36
CA THR A 184 -0.44 -3.73 24.56
C THR A 184 -0.46 -4.59 23.29
N PHE A 185 -1.39 -4.34 22.36
CA PHE A 185 -1.53 -5.11 21.11
C PHE A 185 -2.01 -4.26 19.94
N TYR A 186 -1.89 -4.82 18.75
CA TYR A 186 -2.40 -4.23 17.50
C TYR A 186 -3.62 -5.00 17.01
N VAL A 187 -4.63 -4.28 16.53
CA VAL A 187 -5.88 -4.84 16.02
C VAL A 187 -6.46 -3.92 14.95
N THR A 188 -7.13 -4.48 13.94
CA THR A 188 -7.84 -3.64 12.97
C THR A 188 -9.11 -3.06 13.58
N MET A 189 -9.70 -2.04 12.96
CA MET A 189 -10.99 -1.48 13.35
C MET A 189 -12.10 -2.54 13.45
N MET A 190 -12.03 -3.61 12.65
CA MET A 190 -12.97 -4.73 12.65
C MET A 190 -12.57 -5.87 13.59
N GLY A 191 -11.58 -5.66 14.48
CA GLY A 191 -11.20 -6.63 15.50
C GLY A 191 -10.24 -7.74 15.05
N VAL A 192 -9.66 -7.65 13.86
CA VAL A 192 -8.74 -8.66 13.33
C VAL A 192 -7.35 -8.48 13.94
N GLN A 193 -6.80 -9.54 14.55
CA GLN A 193 -5.45 -9.55 15.08
C GLN A 193 -4.41 -9.95 14.01
N PRO A 194 -3.13 -9.51 14.12
CA PRO A 194 -2.11 -9.81 13.13
C PRO A 194 -1.89 -11.32 12.88
N ALA A 195 -1.91 -12.15 13.93
CA ALA A 195 -1.77 -13.60 13.80
C ALA A 195 -2.86 -14.21 12.91
N GLN A 196 -4.11 -13.87 13.21
CA GLN A 196 -5.29 -14.32 12.45
C GLN A 196 -5.23 -13.86 11.00
N ALA A 197 -4.81 -12.61 10.77
CA ALA A 197 -4.66 -12.06 9.41
C ALA A 197 -3.59 -12.81 8.62
N ALA A 198 -2.43 -13.09 9.22
CA ALA A 198 -1.34 -13.80 8.55
C ALA A 198 -1.75 -15.20 8.06
N GLU A 199 -2.42 -15.96 8.93
CA GLU A 199 -2.95 -17.29 8.61
C GLU A 199 -3.98 -17.21 7.48
N PHE A 200 -4.98 -16.33 7.62
CA PHE A 200 -6.04 -16.16 6.62
C PHE A 200 -5.49 -15.75 5.22
N ILE A 201 -4.59 -14.76 5.18
CA ILE A 201 -4.00 -14.26 3.93
C ILE A 201 -3.21 -15.37 3.22
N GLN A 202 -2.43 -16.15 3.97
CA GLN A 202 -1.70 -17.29 3.43
C GLN A 202 -2.66 -18.38 2.90
N GLU A 203 -3.67 -18.75 3.66
CA GLU A 203 -4.69 -19.75 3.27
C GLU A 203 -5.47 -19.29 2.04
N ARG A 204 -5.76 -17.98 1.91
CA ARG A 204 -6.44 -17.41 0.75
C ARG A 204 -5.57 -17.40 -0.52
N GLY A 205 -4.26 -17.64 -0.37
CA GLY A 205 -3.31 -17.77 -1.45
C GLY A 205 -2.80 -16.43 -1.99
N ALA A 206 -2.71 -15.39 -1.17
CA ALA A 206 -1.89 -14.23 -1.47
C ALA A 206 -0.39 -14.60 -1.46
N ASN A 207 0.45 -13.75 -2.06
CA ASN A 207 1.87 -14.01 -2.21
C ASN A 207 2.72 -13.26 -1.17
N VAL A 208 2.23 -12.15 -0.65
CA VAL A 208 2.89 -11.30 0.35
C VAL A 208 1.86 -10.86 1.38
N VAL A 209 2.17 -11.00 2.67
CA VAL A 209 1.39 -10.41 3.75
C VAL A 209 1.96 -9.04 4.08
N ALA A 210 1.08 -8.06 4.27
CA ALA A 210 1.51 -6.68 4.47
C ALA A 210 0.73 -5.98 5.60
N LEU A 211 1.29 -4.86 6.05
CA LEU A 211 0.63 -3.91 6.92
C LEU A 211 0.96 -2.49 6.48
N ASN A 212 -0.01 -1.59 6.62
CA ASN A 212 0.18 -0.17 6.38
C ASN A 212 -0.76 0.66 7.25
N CYS A 213 -0.44 1.94 7.44
CA CYS A 213 -1.31 2.90 8.11
C CYS A 213 -1.71 2.47 9.55
N GLY A 214 -2.82 3.05 10.05
CA GLY A 214 -3.35 2.79 11.40
C GLY A 214 -2.79 3.71 12.48
N THR A 215 -3.52 3.83 13.58
CA THR A 215 -3.16 4.70 14.71
C THR A 215 -2.06 4.06 15.54
N GLY A 216 -0.95 4.77 15.76
CA GLY A 216 0.20 4.23 16.50
C GLY A 216 1.05 3.24 15.72
N MET A 217 0.82 3.15 14.41
CA MET A 217 1.63 2.33 13.50
C MET A 217 2.82 3.14 13.00
N ASP A 218 3.86 3.18 13.80
CA ASP A 218 5.19 3.68 13.46
C ASP A 218 6.12 2.51 13.06
N MET A 219 7.38 2.80 12.72
CA MET A 219 8.32 1.75 12.29
C MET A 219 8.60 0.68 13.39
N PRO A 220 8.76 1.02 14.68
CA PRO A 220 8.82 0.02 15.76
C PRO A 220 7.55 -0.82 15.89
N GLY A 221 6.38 -0.23 15.70
CA GLY A 221 5.09 -0.93 15.66
C GLY A 221 5.01 -1.91 14.50
N ALA A 222 5.40 -1.47 13.32
CA ALA A 222 5.46 -2.31 12.13
C ALA A 222 6.42 -3.49 12.30
N ALA A 223 7.57 -3.31 12.97
CA ALA A 223 8.49 -4.40 13.30
C ALA A 223 7.85 -5.44 14.22
N LYS A 224 7.06 -5.02 15.22
CA LYS A 224 6.33 -5.95 16.11
C LYS A 224 5.31 -6.78 15.33
N VAL A 225 4.50 -6.14 14.47
CA VAL A 225 3.51 -6.85 13.66
C VAL A 225 4.19 -7.77 12.64
N ALA A 226 5.30 -7.34 12.02
CA ALA A 226 6.08 -8.19 11.11
C ALA A 226 6.61 -9.45 11.81
N ALA A 227 7.08 -9.33 13.05
CA ALA A 227 7.52 -10.48 13.85
C ALA A 227 6.37 -11.48 14.13
N ILE A 228 5.14 -10.97 14.38
CA ILE A 228 3.95 -11.81 14.52
C ILE A 228 3.63 -12.53 13.20
N TYR A 229 3.64 -11.81 12.08
CA TYR A 229 3.42 -12.41 10.77
C TYR A 229 4.39 -13.55 10.50
N ARG A 230 5.68 -13.37 10.80
CA ARG A 230 6.71 -14.40 10.61
C ARG A 230 6.53 -15.65 11.47
N GLN A 231 5.83 -15.54 12.59
CA GLN A 231 5.49 -16.69 13.44
C GLN A 231 4.29 -17.48 12.89
N HIS A 232 3.36 -16.81 12.18
CA HIS A 232 2.07 -17.38 11.77
C HIS A 232 1.95 -17.66 10.28
N CYS A 233 2.87 -17.17 9.43
CA CYS A 233 2.89 -17.52 8.01
C CYS A 233 4.31 -17.59 7.43
N ARG A 234 4.41 -18.16 6.24
CA ARG A 234 5.69 -18.29 5.49
C ARG A 234 5.85 -17.27 4.38
N LEU A 235 4.85 -16.42 4.17
CA LEU A 235 4.87 -15.42 3.12
C LEU A 235 5.95 -14.36 3.38
N PRO A 236 6.52 -13.76 2.32
CA PRO A 236 7.24 -12.50 2.46
C PRO A 236 6.38 -11.44 3.14
N VAL A 237 7.04 -10.55 3.91
CA VAL A 237 6.36 -9.51 4.70
C VAL A 237 6.68 -8.14 4.12
N MET A 238 5.66 -7.30 3.93
CA MET A 238 5.79 -5.90 3.57
C MET A 238 5.29 -5.00 4.70
N VAL A 239 6.02 -3.92 4.99
CA VAL A 239 5.64 -2.96 6.03
C VAL A 239 5.66 -1.53 5.49
N GLN A 240 4.60 -0.77 5.77
CA GLN A 240 4.44 0.63 5.35
C GLN A 240 3.86 1.47 6.50
N PRO A 241 4.66 1.76 7.55
CA PRO A 241 4.20 2.57 8.67
C PRO A 241 4.01 4.03 8.31
N ASN A 242 3.26 4.75 9.14
CA ASN A 242 3.12 6.20 9.08
C ASN A 242 4.39 6.91 9.55
N ALA A 243 4.57 8.18 9.13
CA ALA A 243 5.63 9.05 9.65
C ALA A 243 5.29 9.57 11.06
N GLY A 244 5.04 8.63 11.98
CA GLY A 244 4.61 8.89 13.35
C GLY A 244 3.10 9.08 13.49
N LEU A 245 2.68 9.58 14.67
CA LEU A 245 1.28 9.90 14.95
C LEU A 245 0.90 11.25 14.33
N PRO A 246 -0.27 11.37 13.71
CA PRO A 246 -0.77 12.66 13.26
C PRO A 246 -1.09 13.55 14.46
N VAL A 247 -0.64 14.80 14.39
CA VAL A 247 -0.99 15.88 15.33
C VAL A 247 -1.89 16.85 14.59
N LEU A 248 -2.99 17.27 15.20
CA LEU A 248 -3.87 18.24 14.60
C LEU A 248 -3.28 19.66 14.78
N GLU A 249 -2.83 20.28 13.71
CA GLU A 249 -2.34 21.66 13.70
C GLU A 249 -3.19 22.49 12.73
N LYS A 250 -3.85 23.54 13.25
CA LYS A 250 -4.72 24.43 12.46
C LYS A 250 -5.76 23.66 11.61
N GLY A 251 -6.33 22.59 12.17
CA GLY A 251 -7.35 21.75 11.50
C GLY A 251 -6.80 20.79 10.46
N LYS A 252 -5.47 20.63 10.34
CA LYS A 252 -4.83 19.68 9.43
C LYS A 252 -4.02 18.65 10.21
N ALA A 253 -4.02 17.40 9.73
CA ALA A 253 -3.15 16.36 10.25
C ALA A 253 -1.70 16.61 9.81
N VAL A 254 -0.80 16.76 10.77
CA VAL A 254 0.63 16.97 10.55
C VAL A 254 1.38 15.79 11.17
N TYR A 255 2.29 15.21 10.42
CA TYR A 255 3.15 14.12 10.86
C TYR A 255 4.54 14.67 11.18
N LYS A 256 5.10 14.31 12.34
CA LYS A 256 6.33 14.93 12.87
C LYS A 256 7.54 14.01 12.89
N GLN A 257 7.38 12.74 12.53
CA GLN A 257 8.53 11.85 12.50
C GLN A 257 9.44 12.23 11.33
N SER A 258 10.71 12.43 11.62
CA SER A 258 11.70 12.81 10.59
C SER A 258 12.12 11.58 9.76
N PRO A 259 12.71 11.81 8.56
CA PRO A 259 13.32 10.72 7.78
C PRO A 259 14.35 9.90 8.56
N ALA A 260 15.15 10.56 9.40
CA ALA A 260 16.17 9.88 10.24
C ALA A 260 15.53 8.99 11.32
N ASP A 261 14.45 9.46 11.97
CA ASP A 261 13.71 8.68 12.97
C ASP A 261 13.11 7.43 12.35
N MET A 262 12.46 7.56 11.18
CA MET A 262 11.88 6.43 10.47
C MET A 262 12.94 5.42 10.02
N ALA A 263 14.05 5.89 9.47
CA ALA A 263 15.17 5.06 9.03
C ALA A 263 15.82 4.30 10.21
N SER A 264 15.92 4.92 11.39
CA SER A 264 16.50 4.28 12.57
C SER A 264 15.73 3.02 12.98
N GLY A 265 14.42 2.99 12.76
CA GLY A 265 13.56 1.81 13.02
C GLY A 265 13.58 0.76 11.90
N ALA A 266 13.99 1.12 10.69
CA ALA A 266 13.95 0.23 9.53
C ALA A 266 14.85 -1.01 9.69
N ALA A 267 16.00 -0.89 10.35
CA ALA A 267 16.85 -2.02 10.69
C ALA A 267 16.14 -3.04 11.59
N GLY A 268 15.32 -2.56 12.54
CA GLY A 268 14.47 -3.40 13.38
C GLY A 268 13.40 -4.15 12.60
N ALA A 269 12.77 -3.50 11.62
CA ALA A 269 11.81 -4.13 10.73
C ALA A 269 12.45 -5.21 9.84
N LEU A 270 13.65 -4.97 9.31
CA LEU A 270 14.44 -5.97 8.56
C LEU A 270 14.78 -7.18 9.45
N ALA A 271 15.25 -6.93 10.69
CA ALA A 271 15.55 -7.98 11.64
C ALA A 271 14.29 -8.79 12.03
N ALA A 272 13.13 -8.15 12.10
CA ALA A 272 11.84 -8.80 12.31
C ALA A 272 11.34 -9.62 11.12
N GLY A 273 12.05 -9.55 9.97
CA GLY A 273 11.77 -10.37 8.80
C GLY A 273 11.03 -9.65 7.67
N ALA A 274 10.96 -8.31 7.68
CA ALA A 274 10.40 -7.56 6.57
C ALA A 274 11.23 -7.78 5.29
N ASN A 275 10.54 -7.99 4.17
CA ASN A 275 11.13 -8.20 2.84
C ASN A 275 11.01 -6.94 1.97
N ILE A 276 9.94 -6.16 2.19
CA ILE A 276 9.69 -4.87 1.53
C ILE A 276 9.42 -3.84 2.63
N ILE A 277 10.11 -2.71 2.56
CA ILE A 277 9.87 -1.58 3.47
C ILE A 277 9.49 -0.35 2.66
N GLY A 278 8.33 0.19 2.91
CA GLY A 278 7.84 1.46 2.43
C GLY A 278 7.42 2.35 3.58
N SER A 279 6.55 3.29 3.27
CA SER A 279 5.95 4.17 4.26
C SER A 279 4.55 4.63 3.82
N CYS A 280 3.73 5.07 4.78
CA CYS A 280 2.38 5.52 4.54
C CYS A 280 2.22 7.01 4.95
N CYS A 281 1.09 7.38 5.50
CA CYS A 281 0.69 8.77 5.78
C CYS A 281 1.79 9.63 6.40
N GLY A 282 1.91 10.86 5.89
CA GLY A 282 2.88 11.86 6.35
C GLY A 282 4.30 11.71 5.83
N SER A 283 4.63 10.58 5.17
CA SER A 283 5.96 10.38 4.63
C SER A 283 6.19 11.18 3.33
N THR A 284 7.46 11.34 2.99
CA THR A 284 7.94 12.09 1.83
C THR A 284 9.03 11.29 1.10
N PRO A 285 9.44 11.70 -0.11
CA PRO A 285 10.58 11.10 -0.79
C PRO A 285 11.88 11.08 0.04
N ASP A 286 12.06 12.01 0.99
CA ASP A 286 13.23 11.99 1.88
C ASP A 286 13.16 10.84 2.89
N HIS A 287 11.97 10.47 3.37
CA HIS A 287 11.77 9.27 4.18
C HIS A 287 12.15 8.01 3.39
N THR A 288 11.66 7.90 2.15
CA THR A 288 12.01 6.77 1.27
C THR A 288 13.52 6.70 1.03
N ARG A 289 14.19 7.84 0.79
CA ARG A 289 15.65 7.89 0.62
C ARG A 289 16.39 7.39 1.87
N ALA A 290 15.95 7.81 3.06
CA ALA A 290 16.56 7.38 4.30
C ALA A 290 16.35 5.88 4.56
N ILE A 291 15.16 5.35 4.29
CA ILE A 291 14.88 3.90 4.33
C ILE A 291 15.75 3.15 3.31
N HIS A 292 15.87 3.67 2.08
CA HIS A 292 16.69 3.05 1.04
C HIS A 292 18.15 2.87 1.47
N GLN A 293 18.74 3.86 2.15
CA GLN A 293 20.12 3.75 2.66
C GLN A 293 20.29 2.57 3.63
N VAL A 294 19.32 2.36 4.53
CA VAL A 294 19.34 1.24 5.48
C VAL A 294 19.15 -0.10 4.77
N VAL A 295 18.19 -0.19 3.84
CA VAL A 295 17.93 -1.43 3.10
C VAL A 295 19.12 -1.78 2.19
N ALA A 296 19.73 -0.79 1.53
CA ALA A 296 20.92 -1.00 0.70
C ALA A 296 22.11 -1.53 1.53
N ALA A 297 22.37 -0.95 2.70
CA ALA A 297 23.40 -1.45 3.61
C ALA A 297 23.13 -2.88 4.08
N PHE A 298 21.88 -3.20 4.40
CA PHE A 298 21.47 -4.55 4.78
C PHE A 298 21.70 -5.57 3.65
N ASN A 299 21.38 -5.21 2.41
CA ASN A 299 21.58 -6.08 1.26
C ASN A 299 23.07 -6.32 0.94
N GLN A 300 23.96 -5.37 1.26
CA GLN A 300 25.42 -5.52 1.08
C GLN A 300 26.07 -6.40 2.16
N GLY A 301 25.48 -6.48 3.34
CA GLY A 301 25.97 -7.30 4.47
C GLY A 301 25.58 -8.78 4.39
N LYS A 302 24.87 -9.17 3.35
CA LYS A 302 24.54 -10.55 3.00
C LYS A 302 25.55 -11.10 2.01
#